data_0b1bf43b170267cb1c63362ede14318e
#
_entry.id   0b1bf43b170267cb1c63362ede14318e
#
_cell.length_a   1.000
_cell.length_b   1.000
_cell.length_c   1.000
_cell.angle_alpha   90.00
_cell.angle_beta   90.00
_cell.angle_gamma   90.00
#
_symmetry.space_group_name_H-M   'P 1'
#
loop_
_entity.id
_entity.type
_entity.pdbx_description
1 polymer ?
#
loop_
_entity_poly.entity_id
_entity_poly.type
_entity_poly.pdbx_seq_one_letter_code
_entity_poly.pdbx_strand_id
1 'polypeptide(L)'
;MHRGPITSVLSTQQDQIVYTGGYDRCIYKWNRATGEGTFIGSHEHIINSLSLSENGKYLASASSDYTIQLYDTDTHTRIRTLFGHADDVEAVAFAKQDTLLVSVSRDRRCLVWDIETGAILREFHGHSKDVLAVWIHGDKAYTTGDDGYVLVWLYDTGEIVGEIGPFDYELDTISGSNQKEVFALGRDDGTVIIYDAVTLQEKKIIKAHLQGVKRVNFSPSGNYLLTAGYDHLIKLWNYETGDLVDTLLPHKYQWERSLVWTEDEKSILGASFGKTYCEWSIEKGKVVSDEIEMATPSINDIALTDAGDIITASDDGKFRKNGIEIAKSTGVLTNGVAVARDGSYYAWGDHASQVHIVHESLQQMVSFDLNTGPVNSVYFHEEDRQFYIGTYGGYVHVISTEHLKEIGRSKAHDCAVKALKVEGDHIITAAVEGTICLLDKKSLSLKAKYIGATELLNDVFIDSKRDRIAIVSRDKNVRLFDLHTGRILDQHNEHQYSIKSVSVTDSGYIVSGDYWGYVVVWNPELDVNTGPIRIAKNGISAIRQLGNDVYASSYDGGIYHIREDGTHTEVLRLFEQFPKEVISH
;
A
#
# COMPACT_ATOMS: atom_id res chain seq x y z
N MET A 1 -17.05 6.84 -13.68
CA MET A 1 -16.25 7.39 -12.57
C MET A 1 -15.73 6.26 -11.70
N HIS A 2 -14.50 6.39 -11.21
CA HIS A 2 -13.93 5.41 -10.31
C HIS A 2 -14.76 5.22 -9.04
N ARG A 3 -14.75 4.00 -8.52
CA ARG A 3 -15.35 3.66 -7.22
C ARG A 3 -14.30 3.44 -6.14
N GLY A 4 -13.07 3.06 -6.51
CA GLY A 4 -11.92 2.95 -5.61
C GLY A 4 -10.88 4.04 -5.84
N PRO A 5 -9.87 4.17 -4.97
CA PRO A 5 -8.76 5.09 -5.15
C PRO A 5 -8.07 4.92 -6.51
N ILE A 6 -7.63 6.03 -7.09
CA ILE A 6 -6.91 6.04 -8.36
C ILE A 6 -5.41 5.95 -8.05
N THR A 7 -4.72 5.00 -8.67
CA THR A 7 -3.30 4.72 -8.47
C THR A 7 -2.40 5.35 -9.51
N SER A 8 -2.95 5.56 -10.72
CA SER A 8 -2.19 6.09 -11.85
C SER A 8 -3.02 7.04 -12.69
N VAL A 9 -2.40 8.14 -13.11
CA VAL A 9 -2.95 9.14 -14.03
C VAL A 9 -1.92 9.44 -15.12
N LEU A 10 -2.39 9.59 -16.35
CA LEU A 10 -1.57 9.98 -17.51
C LEU A 10 -2.30 11.04 -18.33
N SER A 11 -1.54 11.96 -18.95
CA SER A 11 -2.02 12.87 -19.98
C SER A 11 -1.52 12.44 -21.35
N THR A 12 -2.30 12.67 -22.40
CA THR A 12 -1.84 12.49 -23.79
C THR A 12 -1.00 13.68 -24.24
N GLN A 13 -0.20 13.50 -25.29
CA GLN A 13 0.67 14.54 -25.85
C GLN A 13 -0.03 15.86 -26.21
N GLN A 14 -1.34 15.83 -26.48
CA GLN A 14 -2.13 17.04 -26.75
C GLN A 14 -2.94 17.54 -25.55
N ASP A 15 -2.70 16.94 -24.38
CA ASP A 15 -3.36 17.27 -23.11
C ASP A 15 -4.91 17.29 -23.15
N GLN A 16 -5.51 16.67 -24.16
CA GLN A 16 -6.97 16.64 -24.31
C GLN A 16 -7.61 15.46 -23.60
N ILE A 17 -6.84 14.38 -23.46
CA ILE A 17 -7.30 13.11 -22.87
C ILE A 17 -6.44 12.78 -21.67
N VAL A 18 -7.11 12.35 -20.61
CA VAL A 18 -6.47 11.80 -19.40
C VAL A 18 -6.90 10.36 -19.24
N TYR A 19 -5.94 9.48 -18.94
CA TYR A 19 -6.21 8.09 -18.57
C TYR A 19 -5.98 7.90 -17.08
N THR A 20 -6.85 7.12 -16.43
CA THR A 20 -6.71 6.76 -15.01
C THR A 20 -6.95 5.28 -14.81
N GLY A 21 -6.21 4.69 -13.88
CA GLY A 21 -6.37 3.32 -13.40
C GLY A 21 -6.39 3.29 -11.87
N GLY A 22 -7.09 2.33 -11.26
CA GLY A 22 -7.21 2.34 -9.81
C GLY A 22 -7.59 1.03 -9.12
N TYR A 23 -7.91 1.13 -7.85
CA TYR A 23 -8.28 0.02 -6.96
C TYR A 23 -9.59 -0.67 -7.35
N ASP A 24 -10.48 0.03 -8.03
CA ASP A 24 -11.69 -0.54 -8.60
C ASP A 24 -11.43 -1.38 -9.85
N ARG A 25 -10.15 -1.61 -10.21
CA ARG A 25 -9.67 -2.42 -11.34
C ARG A 25 -9.97 -1.83 -12.70
N CYS A 26 -10.58 -0.64 -12.76
CA CYS A 26 -11.07 -0.04 -13.98
C CYS A 26 -10.05 0.93 -14.58
N ILE A 27 -10.05 1.00 -15.91
CA ILE A 27 -9.35 2.02 -16.67
C ILE A 27 -10.41 2.96 -17.26
N TYR A 28 -10.24 4.25 -17.01
CA TYR A 28 -11.09 5.29 -17.58
C TYR A 28 -10.28 6.23 -18.48
N LYS A 29 -10.93 6.68 -19.52
CA LYS A 29 -10.53 7.78 -20.39
C LYS A 29 -11.38 8.99 -20.05
N TRP A 30 -10.77 10.13 -19.86
CA TRP A 30 -11.45 11.39 -19.56
C TRP A 30 -11.21 12.39 -20.66
N ASN A 31 -12.26 13.09 -21.07
CA ASN A 31 -12.12 14.30 -21.87
C ASN A 31 -11.82 15.46 -20.90
N ARG A 32 -10.61 16.04 -20.98
CA ARG A 32 -10.16 17.07 -20.04
C ARG A 32 -11.01 18.33 -20.09
N ALA A 33 -11.53 18.69 -21.27
CA ALA A 33 -12.34 19.90 -21.44
C ALA A 33 -13.75 19.78 -20.84
N THR A 34 -14.37 18.58 -20.93
CA THR A 34 -15.73 18.34 -20.43
C THR A 34 -15.77 17.67 -19.06
N GLY A 35 -14.68 17.04 -18.63
CA GLY A 35 -14.64 16.23 -17.42
C GLY A 35 -15.39 14.90 -17.54
N GLU A 36 -15.88 14.53 -18.73
CA GLU A 36 -16.58 13.27 -18.96
C GLU A 36 -15.63 12.10 -19.00
N GLY A 37 -15.89 11.07 -18.17
CA GLY A 37 -15.13 9.83 -18.09
C GLY A 37 -15.84 8.68 -18.81
N THR A 38 -15.10 7.95 -19.65
CA THR A 38 -15.56 6.75 -20.36
C THR A 38 -14.76 5.54 -19.87
N PHE A 39 -15.44 4.47 -19.50
CA PHE A 39 -14.82 3.18 -19.19
C PHE A 39 -14.23 2.55 -20.45
N ILE A 40 -12.98 2.06 -20.39
CA ILE A 40 -12.29 1.43 -21.52
C ILE A 40 -11.84 -0.01 -21.26
N GLY A 41 -11.69 -0.40 -20.01
CA GLY A 41 -11.28 -1.77 -19.67
C GLY A 41 -11.09 -2.00 -18.18
N SER A 42 -10.85 -3.26 -17.83
CA SER A 42 -10.61 -3.65 -16.44
C SER A 42 -9.65 -4.82 -16.35
N HIS A 43 -9.00 -4.90 -15.22
CA HIS A 43 -8.21 -6.03 -14.73
C HIS A 43 -9.00 -6.86 -13.71
N GLU A 44 -8.45 -8.02 -13.35
CA GLU A 44 -9.02 -8.87 -12.28
C GLU A 44 -8.63 -8.35 -10.87
N HIS A 45 -7.61 -7.49 -10.78
CA HIS A 45 -7.15 -6.88 -9.52
C HIS A 45 -6.73 -5.41 -9.73
N ILE A 46 -6.18 -4.78 -8.69
CA ILE A 46 -5.75 -3.37 -8.66
C ILE A 46 -4.85 -3.06 -9.86
N ILE A 47 -5.06 -1.92 -10.49
CA ILE A 47 -4.15 -1.36 -11.48
C ILE A 47 -3.10 -0.54 -10.73
N ASN A 48 -1.83 -0.91 -10.84
CA ASN A 48 -0.73 -0.26 -10.14
C ASN A 48 -0.16 0.91 -10.94
N SER A 49 -0.03 0.73 -12.26
CA SER A 49 0.59 1.72 -13.14
C SER A 49 -0.04 1.71 -14.52
N LEU A 50 -0.04 2.88 -15.15
CA LEU A 50 -0.32 3.09 -16.55
C LEU A 50 0.92 3.67 -17.24
N SER A 51 1.13 3.35 -18.52
CA SER A 51 2.15 3.96 -19.37
C SER A 51 1.58 4.20 -20.77
N LEU A 52 1.92 5.35 -21.34
CA LEU A 52 1.55 5.72 -22.70
C LEU A 52 2.79 5.64 -23.60
N SER A 53 2.65 5.08 -24.79
CA SER A 53 3.71 5.09 -25.80
C SER A 53 4.04 6.52 -26.24
N GLU A 54 5.30 6.77 -26.64
CA GLU A 54 5.77 8.09 -27.05
C GLU A 54 4.97 8.60 -28.26
N ASN A 55 4.62 7.71 -29.19
CA ASN A 55 3.77 8.05 -30.34
C ASN A 55 2.27 8.19 -30.00
N GLY A 56 1.89 7.97 -28.74
CA GLY A 56 0.52 8.06 -28.26
C GLY A 56 -0.43 6.94 -28.69
N LYS A 57 0.06 5.92 -29.45
CA LYS A 57 -0.79 4.88 -30.04
C LYS A 57 -1.19 3.77 -29.07
N TYR A 58 -0.37 3.51 -28.07
CA TYR A 58 -0.56 2.40 -27.13
C TYR A 58 -0.66 2.89 -25.71
N LEU A 59 -1.60 2.32 -24.96
CA LEU A 59 -1.70 2.43 -23.51
C LEU A 59 -1.43 1.06 -22.90
N ALA A 60 -0.47 0.97 -21.98
CA ALA A 60 -0.19 -0.23 -21.20
C ALA A 60 -0.66 -0.02 -19.76
N SER A 61 -1.23 -1.05 -19.14
CA SER A 61 -1.64 -1.08 -17.75
C SER A 61 -1.04 -2.27 -17.02
N ALA A 62 -0.36 -2.03 -15.90
CA ALA A 62 0.21 -3.04 -15.02
C ALA A 62 -0.72 -3.28 -13.83
N SER A 63 -0.87 -4.54 -13.41
CA SER A 63 -1.85 -4.89 -12.38
C SER A 63 -1.33 -5.93 -11.38
N SER A 64 -1.93 -5.89 -10.18
CA SER A 64 -1.81 -6.93 -9.17
C SER A 64 -2.55 -8.23 -9.53
N ASP A 65 -3.11 -8.35 -10.74
CA ASP A 65 -3.54 -9.63 -11.31
C ASP A 65 -2.40 -10.35 -12.04
N TYR A 66 -1.16 -9.85 -11.90
CA TYR A 66 0.07 -10.39 -12.47
C TYR A 66 0.17 -10.23 -14.00
N THR A 67 -0.75 -9.48 -14.59
CA THR A 67 -0.81 -9.24 -16.03
C THR A 67 -0.57 -7.79 -16.41
N ILE A 68 -0.25 -7.61 -17.67
CA ILE A 68 -0.21 -6.30 -18.33
C ILE A 68 -1.23 -6.35 -19.46
N GLN A 69 -2.07 -5.33 -19.58
CA GLN A 69 -2.97 -5.19 -20.71
C GLN A 69 -2.51 -4.06 -21.61
N LEU A 70 -2.51 -4.29 -22.91
CA LEU A 70 -2.17 -3.33 -23.95
C LEU A 70 -3.43 -2.92 -24.71
N TYR A 71 -3.64 -1.63 -24.85
CA TYR A 71 -4.77 -1.03 -25.54
C TYR A 71 -4.31 -0.16 -26.71
N ASP A 72 -5.11 -0.14 -27.78
CA ASP A 72 -5.03 0.85 -28.84
C ASP A 72 -5.76 2.13 -28.38
N THR A 73 -5.11 3.28 -28.46
CA THR A 73 -5.64 4.54 -27.94
C THR A 73 -6.66 5.22 -28.86
N ASP A 74 -6.68 4.87 -30.15
CA ASP A 74 -7.66 5.41 -31.10
C ASP A 74 -9.01 4.70 -30.95
N THR A 75 -8.96 3.37 -30.88
CA THR A 75 -10.17 2.53 -30.79
C THR A 75 -10.59 2.23 -29.36
N HIS A 76 -9.69 2.42 -28.38
CA HIS A 76 -9.85 2.07 -26.97
C HIS A 76 -10.14 0.58 -26.75
N THR A 77 -9.70 -0.27 -27.69
CA THR A 77 -9.84 -1.72 -27.57
C THR A 77 -8.59 -2.36 -27.00
N ARG A 78 -8.77 -3.38 -26.17
CA ARG A 78 -7.65 -4.19 -25.69
C ARG A 78 -7.07 -5.01 -26.84
N ILE A 79 -5.80 -4.75 -27.16
CA ILE A 79 -5.06 -5.48 -28.19
C ILE A 79 -4.62 -6.82 -27.63
N ARG A 80 -4.12 -6.84 -26.37
CA ARG A 80 -3.44 -7.99 -25.81
C ARG A 80 -3.44 -7.97 -24.29
N THR A 81 -3.35 -9.16 -23.69
CA THR A 81 -2.95 -9.36 -22.30
C THR A 81 -1.63 -10.12 -22.29
N LEU A 82 -0.63 -9.61 -21.56
CA LEU A 82 0.69 -10.19 -21.43
C LEU A 82 0.76 -10.97 -20.11
N PHE A 83 1.16 -12.23 -20.18
CA PHE A 83 1.28 -13.15 -19.05
C PHE A 83 2.73 -13.56 -18.89
N GLY A 84 3.30 -13.51 -17.68
CA GLY A 84 4.69 -13.93 -17.45
C GLY A 84 5.20 -13.63 -16.06
N HIS A 85 4.65 -12.61 -15.39
CA HIS A 85 4.94 -12.35 -13.98
C HIS A 85 4.21 -13.32 -13.05
N ALA A 86 4.81 -13.57 -11.88
CA ALA A 86 4.31 -14.48 -10.86
C ALA A 86 3.82 -13.75 -9.59
N ASP A 87 3.88 -12.43 -9.61
CA ASP A 87 3.40 -11.55 -8.56
C ASP A 87 2.99 -10.19 -9.15
N ASP A 88 2.57 -9.22 -8.29
CA ASP A 88 2.11 -7.89 -8.69
C ASP A 88 3.04 -7.23 -9.69
N VAL A 89 2.50 -6.77 -10.82
CA VAL A 89 3.24 -5.91 -11.76
C VAL A 89 3.10 -4.47 -11.29
N GLU A 90 4.20 -3.89 -10.82
CA GLU A 90 4.18 -2.57 -10.18
C GLU A 90 4.28 -1.42 -11.19
N ALA A 91 5.13 -1.57 -12.20
CA ALA A 91 5.29 -0.53 -13.20
C ALA A 91 5.61 -1.10 -14.60
N VAL A 92 5.28 -0.30 -15.62
CA VAL A 92 5.61 -0.57 -17.02
C VAL A 92 6.09 0.71 -17.69
N ALA A 93 7.01 0.57 -18.63
CA ALA A 93 7.51 1.67 -19.44
C ALA A 93 7.78 1.22 -20.89
N PHE A 94 7.37 2.03 -21.87
CA PHE A 94 7.70 1.79 -23.26
C PHE A 94 9.18 2.08 -23.53
N ALA A 95 9.77 1.32 -24.44
CA ALA A 95 11.17 1.40 -24.81
C ALA A 95 11.36 1.21 -26.32
N LYS A 96 12.54 1.56 -26.82
CA LYS A 96 12.98 1.34 -28.21
C LYS A 96 11.96 1.86 -29.24
N GLN A 97 11.59 3.15 -29.11
CA GLN A 97 10.63 3.80 -30.01
C GLN A 97 9.29 3.03 -30.07
N ASP A 98 8.78 2.66 -28.91
CA ASP A 98 7.49 1.98 -28.73
C ASP A 98 7.38 0.57 -29.34
N THR A 99 8.51 -0.08 -29.66
CA THR A 99 8.51 -1.48 -30.10
C THR A 99 8.60 -2.47 -28.96
N LEU A 100 9.13 -2.02 -27.81
CA LEU A 100 9.29 -2.83 -26.60
C LEU A 100 8.56 -2.22 -25.41
N LEU A 101 8.21 -3.09 -24.48
CA LEU A 101 7.71 -2.71 -23.15
C LEU A 101 8.61 -3.37 -22.10
N VAL A 102 8.99 -2.61 -21.08
CA VAL A 102 9.70 -3.11 -19.90
C VAL A 102 8.72 -3.10 -18.75
N SER A 103 8.61 -4.20 -18.02
CA SER A 103 7.80 -4.32 -16.81
C SER A 103 8.63 -4.74 -15.61
N VAL A 104 8.23 -4.29 -14.43
CA VAL A 104 8.86 -4.64 -13.15
C VAL A 104 7.79 -5.16 -12.18
N SER A 105 8.18 -6.13 -11.34
CA SER A 105 7.23 -6.84 -10.49
C SER A 105 7.81 -7.20 -9.12
N ARG A 106 6.91 -7.47 -8.18
CA ARG A 106 7.21 -8.04 -6.86
C ARG A 106 7.76 -9.46 -6.94
N ASP A 107 7.67 -10.12 -8.08
CA ASP A 107 8.34 -11.39 -8.33
C ASP A 107 9.86 -11.25 -8.50
N ARG A 108 10.42 -10.03 -8.30
CA ARG A 108 11.84 -9.65 -8.37
C ARG A 108 12.42 -9.68 -9.78
N ARG A 109 11.56 -9.81 -10.79
CA ARG A 109 11.94 -9.85 -12.20
C ARG A 109 11.58 -8.57 -12.91
N CYS A 110 12.38 -8.24 -13.92
CA CYS A 110 12.00 -7.31 -14.95
C CYS A 110 11.89 -8.06 -16.27
N LEU A 111 10.81 -7.85 -17.01
CA LEU A 111 10.56 -8.51 -18.28
C LEU A 111 10.57 -7.49 -19.41
N VAL A 112 11.17 -7.88 -20.54
CA VAL A 112 11.14 -7.09 -21.78
C VAL A 112 10.25 -7.82 -22.78
N TRP A 113 9.22 -7.12 -23.24
CA TRP A 113 8.19 -7.65 -24.14
C TRP A 113 8.29 -7.02 -25.50
N ASP A 114 8.08 -7.82 -26.52
CA ASP A 114 7.78 -7.35 -27.86
C ASP A 114 6.30 -6.98 -27.96
N ILE A 115 6.00 -5.73 -28.32
CA ILE A 115 4.63 -5.22 -28.31
C ILE A 115 3.78 -5.86 -29.41
N GLU A 116 4.38 -6.12 -30.58
CA GLU A 116 3.66 -6.67 -31.73
C GLU A 116 3.26 -8.13 -31.51
N THR A 117 4.14 -8.95 -30.95
CA THR A 117 3.91 -10.38 -30.75
C THR A 117 3.40 -10.72 -29.35
N GLY A 118 3.72 -9.91 -28.34
CA GLY A 118 3.48 -10.19 -26.92
C GLY A 118 4.48 -11.18 -26.31
N ALA A 119 5.55 -11.50 -27.02
CA ALA A 119 6.56 -12.42 -26.54
C ALA A 119 7.50 -11.77 -25.53
N ILE A 120 7.91 -12.53 -24.51
CA ILE A 120 8.99 -12.15 -23.61
C ILE A 120 10.32 -12.32 -24.36
N LEU A 121 11.02 -11.23 -24.61
CA LEU A 121 12.32 -11.24 -25.27
C LEU A 121 13.46 -11.42 -24.27
N ARG A 122 13.30 -10.88 -23.07
CA ARG A 122 14.32 -10.94 -22.00
C ARG A 122 13.66 -11.02 -20.64
N GLU A 123 14.36 -11.65 -19.74
CA GLU A 123 14.07 -11.71 -18.32
C GLU A 123 15.33 -11.29 -17.56
N PHE A 124 15.20 -10.28 -16.70
CA PHE A 124 16.28 -9.74 -15.90
C PHE A 124 16.08 -10.09 -14.43
N HIS A 125 17.12 -10.67 -13.81
CA HIS A 125 17.18 -11.08 -12.41
C HIS A 125 18.35 -10.37 -11.73
N GLY A 126 18.13 -9.17 -11.22
CA GLY A 126 19.19 -8.41 -10.54
C GLY A 126 18.81 -8.01 -9.12
N HIS A 127 17.53 -7.73 -8.92
CA HIS A 127 17.01 -7.35 -7.61
C HIS A 127 16.81 -8.55 -6.69
N SER A 128 17.13 -8.36 -5.40
CA SER A 128 16.97 -9.39 -4.37
C SER A 128 15.61 -9.34 -3.66
N LYS A 129 14.87 -8.24 -3.84
CA LYS A 129 13.51 -8.02 -3.34
C LYS A 129 12.59 -7.46 -4.44
N ASP A 130 11.39 -7.01 -4.05
CA ASP A 130 10.37 -6.44 -4.93
C ASP A 130 10.94 -5.32 -5.80
N VAL A 131 10.60 -5.30 -7.09
CA VAL A 131 10.97 -4.20 -8.02
C VAL A 131 9.77 -3.31 -8.21
N LEU A 132 9.90 -2.03 -7.86
CA LEU A 132 8.75 -1.14 -7.68
C LEU A 132 8.59 -0.11 -8.80
N ALA A 133 9.68 0.36 -9.38
CA ALA A 133 9.59 1.39 -10.41
C ALA A 133 10.63 1.21 -11.51
N VAL A 134 10.33 1.76 -12.69
CA VAL A 134 11.20 1.73 -13.88
C VAL A 134 11.17 3.05 -14.62
N TRP A 135 12.33 3.48 -15.08
CA TRP A 135 12.51 4.59 -16.00
C TRP A 135 13.42 4.17 -17.16
N ILE A 136 13.08 4.60 -18.37
CA ILE A 136 13.84 4.29 -19.60
C ILE A 136 14.60 5.53 -20.06
N HIS A 137 15.90 5.33 -20.33
CA HIS A 137 16.75 6.35 -20.91
C HIS A 137 17.69 5.73 -21.96
N GLY A 138 17.51 6.12 -23.21
CA GLY A 138 18.26 5.54 -24.33
C GLY A 138 18.02 4.05 -24.47
N ASP A 139 19.09 3.26 -24.37
CA ASP A 139 19.09 1.79 -24.43
C ASP A 139 19.05 1.12 -23.03
N LYS A 140 18.85 1.91 -21.98
CA LYS A 140 18.95 1.47 -20.59
C LYS A 140 17.61 1.55 -19.87
N ALA A 141 17.38 0.57 -19.00
CA ALA A 141 16.36 0.60 -17.98
C ALA A 141 17.00 0.86 -16.61
N TYR A 142 16.41 1.78 -15.85
CA TYR A 142 16.76 2.12 -14.47
C TYR A 142 15.63 1.58 -13.60
N THR A 143 15.93 0.60 -12.76
CA THR A 143 14.93 -0.06 -11.91
C THR A 143 15.27 0.13 -10.44
N THR A 144 14.24 0.29 -9.61
CA THR A 144 14.36 0.49 -8.16
C THR A 144 13.47 -0.49 -7.42
N GLY A 145 13.85 -0.83 -6.19
CA GLY A 145 13.06 -1.76 -5.39
C GLY A 145 13.35 -1.71 -3.89
N ASP A 146 12.69 -2.63 -3.18
CA ASP A 146 12.76 -2.79 -1.72
C ASP A 146 14.14 -3.24 -1.22
N ASP A 147 15.02 -3.67 -2.12
CA ASP A 147 16.41 -4.01 -1.79
C ASP A 147 17.32 -2.78 -1.64
N GLY A 148 16.77 -1.58 -1.87
CA GLY A 148 17.49 -0.33 -1.75
C GLY A 148 18.49 -0.06 -2.88
N TYR A 149 18.40 -0.77 -4.00
CA TYR A 149 19.26 -0.55 -5.16
C TYR A 149 18.54 0.19 -6.28
N VAL A 150 19.30 0.99 -7.02
CA VAL A 150 19.02 1.33 -8.41
C VAL A 150 19.91 0.47 -9.28
N LEU A 151 19.32 -0.38 -10.10
CA LEU A 151 20.06 -1.15 -11.10
C LEU A 151 19.85 -0.53 -12.48
N VAL A 152 20.95 -0.33 -13.20
CA VAL A 152 20.96 0.19 -14.56
C VAL A 152 21.41 -0.94 -15.50
N TRP A 153 20.57 -1.32 -16.42
CA TRP A 153 20.82 -2.46 -17.30
C TRP A 153 20.34 -2.19 -18.75
N LEU A 154 20.99 -2.83 -19.68
CA LEU A 154 20.64 -2.76 -21.10
C LEU A 154 19.44 -3.68 -21.37
N TYR A 155 18.30 -3.14 -21.77
CA TYR A 155 17.08 -3.94 -21.97
C TYR A 155 17.17 -4.89 -23.18
N ASP A 156 18.07 -4.65 -24.16
CA ASP A 156 18.30 -5.56 -25.29
C ASP A 156 19.13 -6.80 -24.89
N THR A 157 20.04 -6.69 -23.92
CA THR A 157 20.95 -7.79 -23.51
C THR A 157 20.68 -8.34 -22.11
N GLY A 158 20.14 -7.53 -21.19
CA GLY A 158 20.00 -7.84 -19.78
C GLY A 158 21.30 -7.59 -18.98
N GLU A 159 22.33 -6.98 -19.57
CA GLU A 159 23.61 -6.69 -18.93
C GLU A 159 23.46 -5.52 -17.94
N ILE A 160 23.93 -5.70 -16.70
CA ILE A 160 24.03 -4.61 -15.71
C ILE A 160 25.22 -3.72 -16.09
N VAL A 161 24.95 -2.43 -16.31
CA VAL A 161 25.96 -1.43 -16.68
C VAL A 161 26.19 -0.40 -15.60
N GLY A 162 25.45 -0.48 -14.50
CA GLY A 162 25.63 0.37 -13.35
C GLY A 162 24.71 0.02 -12.18
N GLU A 163 25.12 0.44 -10.99
CA GLU A 163 24.34 0.28 -9.76
C GLU A 163 24.56 1.44 -8.81
N ILE A 164 23.55 1.78 -8.01
CA ILE A 164 23.62 2.76 -6.92
C ILE A 164 22.95 2.12 -5.71
N GLY A 165 23.58 2.23 -4.55
CA GLY A 165 23.10 1.64 -3.30
C GLY A 165 24.07 0.62 -2.70
N PRO A 166 23.66 -0.24 -1.75
CA PRO A 166 22.29 -0.24 -1.19
C PRO A 166 22.03 0.97 -0.30
N PHE A 167 20.80 1.47 -0.34
CA PHE A 167 20.30 2.42 0.64
C PHE A 167 19.64 1.66 1.79
N ASP A 168 19.64 2.26 2.98
CA ASP A 168 18.95 1.70 4.15
C ASP A 168 17.40 1.84 4.07
N TYR A 169 16.88 2.32 2.95
CA TYR A 169 15.47 2.64 2.70
C TYR A 169 14.99 2.03 1.39
N GLU A 170 13.69 1.72 1.33
CA GLU A 170 13.00 1.33 0.12
C GLU A 170 13.01 2.50 -0.90
N LEU A 171 13.05 2.16 -2.18
CA LEU A 171 13.05 3.10 -3.29
C LEU A 171 11.76 2.93 -4.12
N ASP A 172 10.69 3.57 -3.67
CA ASP A 172 9.35 3.45 -4.26
C ASP A 172 9.19 4.15 -5.62
N THR A 173 10.04 5.12 -5.93
CA THR A 173 9.80 6.00 -7.07
C THR A 173 11.10 6.47 -7.73
N ILE A 174 11.07 6.44 -9.06
CA ILE A 174 12.11 7.02 -9.92
C ILE A 174 11.44 7.82 -11.03
N SER A 175 11.99 8.97 -11.35
CA SER A 175 11.62 9.75 -12.54
C SER A 175 12.86 10.41 -13.11
N GLY A 176 12.96 10.44 -14.43
CA GLY A 176 14.08 11.08 -15.09
C GLY A 176 13.69 12.11 -16.13
N SER A 177 14.65 12.96 -16.50
CA SER A 177 14.56 13.88 -17.60
C SER A 177 15.58 13.50 -18.68
N ASN A 178 15.08 13.04 -19.82
CA ASN A 178 15.92 12.73 -20.97
C ASN A 178 16.63 13.97 -21.52
N GLN A 179 16.03 15.17 -21.38
CA GLN A 179 16.61 16.43 -21.84
C GLN A 179 17.77 16.90 -20.96
N LYS A 180 17.73 16.62 -19.67
CA LYS A 180 18.77 17.00 -18.70
C LYS A 180 19.75 15.86 -18.39
N GLU A 181 19.48 14.65 -18.88
CA GLU A 181 20.23 13.43 -18.60
C GLU A 181 20.40 13.18 -17.09
N VAL A 182 19.31 13.32 -16.34
CA VAL A 182 19.26 13.13 -14.89
C VAL A 182 18.04 12.31 -14.48
N PHE A 183 18.11 11.70 -13.29
CA PHE A 183 16.97 11.10 -12.65
C PHE A 183 16.94 11.42 -11.15
N ALA A 184 15.77 11.38 -10.56
CA ALA A 184 15.51 11.62 -9.16
C ALA A 184 14.93 10.38 -8.51
N LEU A 185 15.31 10.15 -7.26
CA LEU A 185 14.81 9.10 -6.37
C LEU A 185 14.15 9.75 -5.16
N GLY A 186 12.99 9.26 -4.78
CA GLY A 186 12.35 9.60 -3.51
C GLY A 186 12.68 8.57 -2.44
N ARG A 187 12.95 9.01 -1.21
CA ARG A 187 13.29 8.17 -0.07
C ARG A 187 12.29 8.31 1.07
N ASP A 188 12.21 7.28 1.92
CA ASP A 188 11.31 7.25 3.07
C ASP A 188 11.67 8.24 4.19
N ASP A 189 12.90 8.78 4.17
CA ASP A 189 13.31 9.84 5.10
C ASP A 189 12.88 11.26 4.66
N GLY A 190 12.10 11.38 3.60
CA GLY A 190 11.63 12.65 3.03
C GLY A 190 12.64 13.33 2.11
N THR A 191 13.76 12.68 1.80
CA THR A 191 14.81 13.20 0.95
C THR A 191 14.60 12.81 -0.51
N VAL A 192 14.91 13.70 -1.44
CA VAL A 192 15.03 13.43 -2.88
C VAL A 192 16.50 13.56 -3.27
N ILE A 193 17.02 12.56 -3.97
CA ILE A 193 18.38 12.58 -4.51
C ILE A 193 18.31 12.59 -6.03
N ILE A 194 19.09 13.48 -6.64
CA ILE A 194 19.17 13.60 -8.11
C ILE A 194 20.56 13.15 -8.56
N TYR A 195 20.56 12.24 -9.54
CA TYR A 195 21.76 11.67 -10.14
C TYR A 195 21.90 12.06 -11.60
N ASP A 196 23.13 12.09 -12.08
CA ASP A 196 23.46 12.10 -13.49
C ASP A 196 23.17 10.73 -14.11
N ALA A 197 22.39 10.68 -15.17
CA ALA A 197 21.97 9.42 -15.77
C ALA A 197 23.10 8.67 -16.49
N VAL A 198 24.16 9.36 -16.92
CA VAL A 198 25.26 8.75 -17.64
C VAL A 198 26.36 8.27 -16.69
N THR A 199 26.77 9.15 -15.76
CA THR A 199 27.88 8.88 -14.83
C THR A 199 27.47 8.23 -13.54
N LEU A 200 26.16 8.21 -13.22
CA LEU A 200 25.56 7.73 -11.98
C LEU A 200 26.07 8.47 -10.72
N GLN A 201 26.63 9.66 -10.91
CA GLN A 201 27.10 10.48 -9.79
C GLN A 201 25.96 11.32 -9.21
N GLU A 202 25.94 11.44 -7.89
CA GLU A 202 25.03 12.32 -7.19
C GLU A 202 25.28 13.78 -7.60
N LYS A 203 24.22 14.46 -8.03
CA LYS A 203 24.25 15.88 -8.39
C LYS A 203 23.66 16.77 -7.32
N LYS A 204 22.59 16.33 -6.67
CA LYS A 204 21.85 17.17 -5.74
C LYS A 204 21.04 16.36 -4.73
N ILE A 205 20.96 16.86 -3.51
CA ILE A 205 20.08 16.35 -2.46
C ILE A 205 19.11 17.46 -2.05
N ILE A 206 17.83 17.13 -1.99
CA ILE A 206 16.74 18.03 -1.56
C ILE A 206 16.04 17.39 -0.36
N LYS A 207 16.01 18.06 0.79
CA LYS A 207 15.12 17.68 1.89
C LYS A 207 13.71 18.16 1.58
N ALA A 208 12.97 17.32 0.84
CA ALA A 208 11.71 17.72 0.24
C ALA A 208 10.54 17.66 1.22
N HIS A 209 10.46 16.62 2.04
CA HIS A 209 9.32 16.34 2.90
C HIS A 209 9.74 16.01 4.33
N LEU A 210 8.82 16.12 5.27
CA LEU A 210 9.01 15.70 6.67
C LEU A 210 8.82 14.19 6.87
N GLN A 211 8.15 13.54 5.91
CA GLN A 211 7.89 12.10 5.85
C GLN A 211 8.30 11.57 4.48
N GLY A 212 8.22 10.26 4.28
CA GLY A 212 8.65 9.61 3.05
C GLY A 212 8.12 10.25 1.77
N VAL A 213 8.97 10.31 0.76
CA VAL A 213 8.62 10.81 -0.59
C VAL A 213 7.96 9.69 -1.37
N LYS A 214 6.71 9.85 -1.72
CA LYS A 214 5.93 8.82 -2.44
C LYS A 214 6.01 8.96 -3.96
N ARG A 215 6.18 10.18 -4.48
CA ARG A 215 6.30 10.43 -5.92
C ARG A 215 7.31 11.53 -6.20
N VAL A 216 8.06 11.30 -7.26
CA VAL A 216 8.88 12.32 -7.93
C VAL A 216 8.51 12.35 -9.40
N ASN A 217 8.48 13.53 -10.02
CA ASN A 217 8.20 13.65 -11.46
C ASN A 217 8.84 14.91 -12.05
N PHE A 218 9.73 14.73 -13.03
CA PHE A 218 10.30 15.87 -13.77
C PHE A 218 9.28 16.45 -14.74
N SER A 219 9.33 17.76 -14.93
CA SER A 219 8.58 18.41 -16.01
C SER A 219 9.13 17.98 -17.39
N PRO A 220 8.33 18.07 -18.47
CA PRO A 220 8.77 17.74 -19.83
C PRO A 220 10.06 18.45 -20.25
N SER A 221 10.26 19.71 -19.88
CA SER A 221 11.51 20.45 -20.13
C SER A 221 12.67 20.06 -19.22
N GLY A 222 12.41 19.33 -18.12
CA GLY A 222 13.38 19.02 -17.07
C GLY A 222 13.74 20.22 -16.19
N ASN A 223 13.10 21.37 -16.33
CA ASN A 223 13.41 22.55 -15.53
C ASN A 223 12.82 22.52 -14.12
N TYR A 224 11.77 21.72 -13.92
CA TYR A 224 11.09 21.59 -12.65
C TYR A 224 11.01 20.13 -12.21
N LEU A 225 10.96 19.94 -10.90
CA LEU A 225 10.71 18.67 -10.26
C LEU A 225 9.49 18.81 -9.33
N LEU A 226 8.54 17.88 -9.47
CA LEU A 226 7.44 17.70 -8.52
C LEU A 226 7.81 16.62 -7.52
N THR A 227 7.43 16.82 -6.26
CA THR A 227 7.53 15.82 -5.21
C THR A 227 6.23 15.76 -4.43
N ALA A 228 5.80 14.55 -4.04
CA ALA A 228 4.70 14.35 -3.12
C ALA A 228 5.10 13.37 -2.03
N GLY A 229 4.73 13.65 -0.80
CA GLY A 229 5.09 12.86 0.38
C GLY A 229 3.91 12.45 1.24
N TYR A 230 4.18 11.59 2.20
CA TYR A 230 3.21 11.18 3.24
C TYR A 230 2.84 12.32 4.20
N ASP A 231 3.55 13.46 4.15
CA ASP A 231 3.17 14.70 4.83
C ASP A 231 2.01 15.45 4.14
N HIS A 232 1.40 14.84 3.13
CA HIS A 232 0.28 15.36 2.33
C HIS A 232 0.60 16.62 1.51
N LEU A 233 1.88 16.93 1.31
CA LEU A 233 2.29 18.10 0.53
C LEU A 233 2.71 17.68 -0.88
N ILE A 234 2.39 18.57 -1.84
CA ILE A 234 2.93 18.54 -3.20
C ILE A 234 3.81 19.76 -3.34
N LYS A 235 5.08 19.57 -3.69
CA LYS A 235 6.05 20.63 -3.79
C LYS A 235 6.65 20.72 -5.19
N LEU A 236 6.79 21.94 -5.67
CA LEU A 236 7.40 22.27 -6.95
C LEU A 236 8.78 22.87 -6.71
N TRP A 237 9.79 22.27 -7.32
CA TRP A 237 11.20 22.69 -7.18
C TRP A 237 11.77 23.14 -8.51
N ASN A 238 12.58 24.18 -8.51
CA ASN A 238 13.42 24.50 -9.65
C ASN A 238 14.62 23.54 -9.68
N TYR A 239 14.77 22.80 -10.76
CA TYR A 239 15.84 21.81 -10.87
C TYR A 239 17.24 22.44 -10.80
N GLU A 240 17.47 23.55 -11.53
CA GLU A 240 18.80 24.16 -11.62
C GLU A 240 19.28 24.75 -10.29
N THR A 241 18.42 25.48 -9.58
CA THR A 241 18.77 26.12 -8.31
C THR A 241 18.57 25.20 -7.10
N GLY A 242 17.64 24.26 -7.18
CA GLY A 242 17.20 23.43 -6.05
C GLY A 242 16.25 24.15 -5.10
N ASP A 243 15.79 25.35 -5.46
CA ASP A 243 14.89 26.13 -4.64
C ASP A 243 13.46 25.65 -4.74
N LEU A 244 12.73 25.71 -3.63
CA LEU A 244 11.30 25.52 -3.61
C LEU A 244 10.62 26.69 -4.33
N VAL A 245 9.90 26.36 -5.41
CA VAL A 245 9.15 27.35 -6.20
C VAL A 245 7.78 27.58 -5.58
N ASP A 246 7.09 26.47 -5.24
CA ASP A 246 5.74 26.53 -4.69
C ASP A 246 5.41 25.27 -3.89
N THR A 247 4.44 25.40 -2.99
CA THR A 247 3.77 24.28 -2.32
C THR A 247 2.32 24.30 -2.74
N LEU A 248 1.92 23.32 -3.54
CA LEU A 248 0.56 23.24 -4.06
C LEU A 248 -0.39 22.79 -2.94
N LEU A 249 -1.62 23.26 -2.99
CA LEU A 249 -2.66 22.76 -2.10
C LEU A 249 -2.84 21.26 -2.35
N PRO A 250 -2.78 20.43 -1.29
CA PRO A 250 -2.93 19.00 -1.45
C PRO A 250 -4.33 18.66 -1.96
N HIS A 251 -4.47 17.46 -2.53
CA HIS A 251 -5.76 16.88 -2.82
C HIS A 251 -6.62 16.86 -1.54
N LYS A 252 -7.91 17.10 -1.68
CA LYS A 252 -8.87 17.09 -0.56
C LYS A 252 -8.84 15.78 0.24
N TYR A 253 -8.45 14.68 -0.40
CA TYR A 253 -8.45 13.33 0.17
C TYR A 253 -7.08 12.71 0.10
N GLN A 254 -6.36 12.64 1.24
CA GLN A 254 -5.10 11.93 1.40
C GLN A 254 -3.93 12.47 0.54
N TRP A 255 -2.82 11.72 0.51
CA TRP A 255 -1.65 12.02 -0.33
C TRP A 255 -1.85 11.60 -1.78
N GLU A 256 -1.06 12.20 -2.67
CA GLU A 256 -1.11 11.89 -4.09
C GLU A 256 -0.44 10.53 -4.37
N ARG A 257 -1.16 9.66 -5.09
CA ARG A 257 -0.67 8.36 -5.54
C ARG A 257 0.03 8.44 -6.89
N SER A 258 -0.37 9.39 -7.73
CA SER A 258 0.23 9.63 -9.04
C SER A 258 0.14 11.11 -9.37
N LEU A 259 1.22 11.63 -9.95
CA LEU A 259 1.34 13.02 -10.40
C LEU A 259 1.98 13.01 -11.78
N VAL A 260 1.42 13.77 -12.72
CA VAL A 260 2.00 13.99 -14.04
C VAL A 260 1.85 15.45 -14.47
N TRP A 261 2.78 15.90 -15.27
CA TRP A 261 2.71 17.18 -15.95
C TRP A 261 1.83 17.08 -17.19
N THR A 262 1.20 18.19 -17.54
CA THR A 262 0.74 18.41 -18.92
C THR A 262 1.95 18.70 -19.81
N GLU A 263 1.84 18.42 -21.11
CA GLU A 263 2.94 18.61 -22.06
C GLU A 263 3.34 20.09 -22.17
N ASP A 264 2.36 21.00 -22.06
CA ASP A 264 2.57 22.45 -22.11
C ASP A 264 3.11 23.03 -20.78
N GLU A 265 3.35 22.20 -19.78
CA GLU A 265 3.82 22.54 -18.42
C GLU A 265 2.96 23.57 -17.67
N LYS A 266 1.71 23.81 -18.10
CA LYS A 266 0.82 24.77 -17.44
C LYS A 266 -0.01 24.17 -16.32
N SER A 267 -0.16 22.85 -16.34
CA SER A 267 -0.93 22.15 -15.33
C SER A 267 -0.23 20.88 -14.85
N ILE A 268 -0.63 20.45 -13.67
CA ILE A 268 -0.27 19.18 -13.05
C ILE A 268 -1.57 18.40 -12.87
N LEU A 269 -1.56 17.12 -13.23
CA LEU A 269 -2.66 16.20 -12.96
C LEU A 269 -2.24 15.25 -11.86
N GLY A 270 -3.12 15.04 -10.89
CA GLY A 270 -2.88 14.13 -9.79
C GLY A 270 -4.07 13.22 -9.52
N ALA A 271 -3.80 12.12 -8.88
CA ALA A 271 -4.80 11.14 -8.54
C ALA A 271 -4.55 10.57 -7.14
N SER A 272 -5.63 10.38 -6.41
CA SER A 272 -5.63 9.94 -5.03
C SER A 272 -6.91 9.17 -4.69
N PHE A 273 -7.54 9.47 -3.57
CA PHE A 273 -8.77 8.80 -3.08
C PHE A 273 -10.08 9.41 -3.66
N GLY A 274 -9.98 10.24 -4.70
CA GLY A 274 -11.13 10.79 -5.41
C GLY A 274 -11.69 9.85 -6.49
N LYS A 275 -12.93 10.09 -6.92
CA LYS A 275 -13.57 9.37 -8.04
C LYS A 275 -13.03 9.80 -9.42
N THR A 276 -12.31 10.92 -9.45
CA THR A 276 -11.70 11.53 -10.64
C THR A 276 -10.29 12.01 -10.29
N TYR A 277 -9.54 12.39 -11.31
CA TYR A 277 -8.26 13.06 -11.11
C TYR A 277 -8.47 14.54 -10.73
N CYS A 278 -7.46 15.12 -10.11
CA CYS A 278 -7.37 16.54 -9.78
C CYS A 278 -6.44 17.27 -10.76
N GLU A 279 -6.67 18.54 -10.98
CA GLU A 279 -5.81 19.38 -11.82
C GLU A 279 -5.42 20.66 -11.07
N TRP A 280 -4.13 20.98 -11.07
CA TRP A 280 -3.58 22.24 -10.56
C TRP A 280 -3.02 23.06 -11.71
N SER A 281 -3.42 24.33 -11.81
CA SER A 281 -2.83 25.30 -12.74
C SER A 281 -1.64 25.96 -12.08
N ILE A 282 -0.47 25.93 -12.73
CA ILE A 282 0.75 26.54 -12.21
C ILE A 282 0.64 28.07 -12.23
N GLU A 283 0.08 28.66 -13.28
CA GLU A 283 -0.09 30.12 -13.36
C GLU A 283 -1.03 30.69 -12.28
N LYS A 284 -2.04 29.92 -11.90
CA LYS A 284 -3.08 30.40 -10.97
C LYS A 284 -2.83 29.96 -9.53
N GLY A 285 -1.87 29.03 -9.29
CA GLY A 285 -1.62 28.44 -7.98
C GLY A 285 -2.87 27.79 -7.36
N LYS A 286 -3.85 27.39 -8.18
CA LYS A 286 -5.17 26.93 -7.73
C LYS A 286 -5.53 25.59 -8.33
N VAL A 287 -6.22 24.80 -7.54
CA VAL A 287 -6.96 23.61 -8.00
C VAL A 287 -8.01 24.05 -9.01
N VAL A 288 -8.01 23.46 -10.19
CA VAL A 288 -8.95 23.79 -11.27
C VAL A 288 -10.32 23.15 -11.05
N SER A 289 -10.36 22.02 -10.31
CA SER A 289 -11.62 21.35 -9.97
C SER A 289 -11.72 21.10 -8.45
N ASP A 290 -12.58 21.86 -7.78
CA ASP A 290 -12.78 21.76 -6.31
C ASP A 290 -13.82 20.70 -5.91
N GLU A 291 -14.58 20.13 -6.85
CA GLU A 291 -15.69 19.21 -6.56
C GLU A 291 -15.34 17.75 -6.86
N ILE A 292 -14.26 17.24 -6.25
CA ILE A 292 -13.96 15.83 -6.32
C ILE A 292 -14.69 15.11 -5.19
N GLU A 293 -15.57 14.18 -5.56
CA GLU A 293 -16.17 13.27 -4.59
C GLU A 293 -15.15 12.19 -4.20
N MET A 294 -15.14 11.83 -2.92
CA MET A 294 -14.35 10.70 -2.44
C MET A 294 -14.80 9.41 -3.10
N ALA A 295 -13.86 8.56 -3.50
CA ALA A 295 -14.14 7.20 -3.94
C ALA A 295 -14.77 6.39 -2.81
N THR A 296 -15.40 5.27 -3.15
CA THR A 296 -15.92 4.33 -2.15
C THR A 296 -14.77 3.86 -1.26
N PRO A 297 -14.83 4.09 0.05
CA PRO A 297 -13.74 3.74 0.94
C PRO A 297 -13.61 2.23 1.10
N SER A 298 -12.45 1.79 1.57
CA SER A 298 -12.17 0.41 1.97
C SER A 298 -12.21 0.29 3.49
N ILE A 299 -12.56 -0.91 4.00
CA ILE A 299 -12.37 -1.24 5.42
C ILE A 299 -10.92 -1.70 5.59
N ASN A 300 -10.15 -1.04 6.44
CA ASN A 300 -8.74 -1.36 6.66
C ASN A 300 -8.52 -2.28 7.86
N ASP A 301 -9.32 -2.12 8.92
CA ASP A 301 -9.24 -2.95 10.11
C ASP A 301 -10.60 -3.03 10.82
N ILE A 302 -10.77 -4.06 11.65
CA ILE A 302 -11.93 -4.26 12.51
C ILE A 302 -11.50 -4.64 13.93
N ALA A 303 -12.36 -4.32 14.91
CA ALA A 303 -12.26 -4.80 16.28
C ALA A 303 -13.64 -5.24 16.78
N LEU A 304 -13.67 -6.10 17.80
CA LEU A 304 -14.89 -6.75 18.28
C LEU A 304 -15.04 -6.53 19.79
N THR A 305 -16.27 -6.26 20.25
CA THR A 305 -16.62 -6.25 21.68
C THR A 305 -17.22 -7.61 22.09
N ASP A 306 -17.25 -7.90 23.40
CA ASP A 306 -17.92 -9.11 23.94
C ASP A 306 -19.43 -9.11 23.70
N ALA A 307 -20.02 -7.94 23.45
CA ALA A 307 -21.42 -7.82 23.02
C ALA A 307 -21.66 -8.18 21.55
N GLY A 308 -20.59 -8.46 20.79
CA GLY A 308 -20.65 -8.76 19.35
C GLY A 308 -20.72 -7.52 18.47
N ASP A 309 -20.45 -6.32 19.00
CA ASP A 309 -20.35 -5.11 18.18
C ASP A 309 -19.10 -5.15 17.30
N ILE A 310 -19.27 -4.74 16.06
CA ILE A 310 -18.19 -4.65 15.07
C ILE A 310 -17.78 -3.19 14.92
N ILE A 311 -16.52 -2.90 15.23
CA ILE A 311 -15.92 -1.57 15.09
C ILE A 311 -15.05 -1.58 13.84
N THR A 312 -15.13 -0.52 13.01
CA THR A 312 -14.39 -0.45 11.75
C THR A 312 -13.60 0.83 11.60
N ALA A 313 -12.39 0.68 11.04
CA ALA A 313 -11.55 1.76 10.52
C ALA A 313 -11.52 1.69 8.99
N SER A 314 -11.56 2.86 8.32
CA SER A 314 -11.69 2.91 6.85
C SER A 314 -10.95 4.11 6.23
N ASP A 315 -10.80 4.07 4.90
CA ASP A 315 -10.09 5.10 4.12
C ASP A 315 -10.67 6.51 4.28
N ASP A 316 -11.95 6.63 4.58
CA ASP A 316 -12.62 7.92 4.76
C ASP A 316 -12.39 8.58 6.12
N GLY A 317 -11.53 7.98 6.94
CA GLY A 317 -11.23 8.47 8.29
C GLY A 317 -12.40 8.41 9.25
N LYS A 318 -13.46 7.67 8.91
CA LYS A 318 -14.64 7.50 9.75
C LYS A 318 -14.50 6.27 10.63
N PHE A 319 -14.90 6.45 11.84
CA PHE A 319 -14.94 5.41 12.85
C PHE A 319 -16.40 4.97 13.08
N ARG A 320 -16.69 3.66 12.88
CA ARG A 320 -18.06 3.15 12.89
C ARG A 320 -18.22 1.99 13.84
N LYS A 321 -19.38 1.94 14.50
CA LYS A 321 -19.89 0.80 15.28
C LYS A 321 -21.10 0.21 14.56
N ASN A 322 -21.03 -1.03 14.15
CA ASN A 322 -22.09 -1.72 13.37
C ASN A 322 -22.57 -0.90 12.15
N GLY A 323 -21.62 -0.24 11.47
CA GLY A 323 -21.92 0.59 10.30
C GLY A 323 -22.34 2.03 10.60
N ILE A 324 -22.60 2.38 11.86
CA ILE A 324 -23.00 3.75 12.28
C ILE A 324 -21.78 4.53 12.74
N GLU A 325 -21.59 5.73 12.22
CA GLU A 325 -20.51 6.65 12.66
C GLU A 325 -20.72 7.07 14.11
N ILE A 326 -19.74 6.83 14.97
CA ILE A 326 -19.81 7.09 16.41
C ILE A 326 -18.82 8.16 16.90
N ALA A 327 -17.92 8.63 16.04
CA ALA A 327 -17.02 9.72 16.34
C ALA A 327 -16.83 10.61 15.11
N LYS A 328 -16.51 11.89 15.34
CA LYS A 328 -16.26 12.83 14.25
C LYS A 328 -15.08 12.34 13.40
N SER A 329 -15.31 12.25 12.09
CA SER A 329 -14.25 11.90 11.13
C SER A 329 -13.10 12.91 11.19
N THR A 330 -11.88 12.39 11.16
CA THR A 330 -10.66 13.19 10.99
C THR A 330 -10.42 13.56 9.54
N GLY A 331 -11.05 12.84 8.60
CA GLY A 331 -10.81 12.97 7.16
C GLY A 331 -9.48 12.35 6.70
N VAL A 332 -8.73 11.72 7.63
CA VAL A 332 -7.45 11.07 7.36
C VAL A 332 -7.64 9.56 7.39
N LEU A 333 -7.05 8.84 6.44
CA LEU A 333 -7.07 7.38 6.35
C LEU A 333 -6.66 6.76 7.69
N THR A 334 -7.47 5.79 8.14
CA THR A 334 -7.24 5.04 9.37
C THR A 334 -6.87 3.59 9.05
N ASN A 335 -5.76 3.10 9.62
CA ASN A 335 -5.28 1.73 9.37
C ASN A 335 -5.60 0.76 10.50
N GLY A 336 -5.45 1.18 11.74
CA GLY A 336 -5.59 0.31 12.89
C GLY A 336 -6.72 0.74 13.81
N VAL A 337 -7.44 -0.22 14.37
CA VAL A 337 -8.49 0.00 15.35
C VAL A 337 -8.39 -0.99 16.49
N ALA A 338 -8.67 -0.54 17.69
CA ALA A 338 -8.81 -1.39 18.87
C ALA A 338 -9.98 -0.93 19.75
N VAL A 339 -10.55 -1.85 20.48
CA VAL A 339 -11.65 -1.62 21.42
C VAL A 339 -11.42 -2.42 22.69
N ALA A 340 -11.75 -1.86 23.85
CA ALA A 340 -11.90 -2.64 25.05
C ALA A 340 -13.06 -3.62 24.88
N ARG A 341 -12.90 -4.88 25.28
CA ARG A 341 -13.93 -5.92 25.09
C ARG A 341 -15.26 -5.57 25.71
N ASP A 342 -15.23 -4.82 26.85
CA ASP A 342 -16.42 -4.30 27.51
C ASP A 342 -17.08 -3.10 26.80
N GLY A 343 -16.50 -2.63 25.68
CA GLY A 343 -16.97 -1.49 24.90
C GLY A 343 -16.72 -0.13 25.52
N SER A 344 -15.99 -0.04 26.63
CA SER A 344 -15.77 1.22 27.34
C SER A 344 -14.84 2.20 26.63
N TYR A 345 -13.81 1.70 25.91
CA TYR A 345 -12.83 2.51 25.19
C TYR A 345 -12.68 2.05 23.75
N TYR A 346 -12.58 3.02 22.86
CA TYR A 346 -12.30 2.85 21.44
C TYR A 346 -11.07 3.66 21.06
N ALA A 347 -10.18 3.10 20.23
CA ALA A 347 -9.07 3.84 19.68
C ALA A 347 -8.84 3.49 18.21
N TRP A 348 -8.38 4.47 17.44
CA TRP A 348 -7.94 4.27 16.06
C TRP A 348 -6.73 5.13 15.76
N GLY A 349 -5.90 4.64 14.86
CA GLY A 349 -4.70 5.31 14.38
C GLY A 349 -4.82 5.77 12.95
N ASP A 350 -4.26 6.92 12.62
CA ASP A 350 -4.33 7.49 11.28
C ASP A 350 -2.95 7.69 10.63
N HIS A 351 -2.98 8.04 9.35
CA HIS A 351 -1.79 8.31 8.57
C HIS A 351 -1.11 9.66 8.89
N ALA A 352 -1.75 10.54 9.66
CA ALA A 352 -1.15 11.79 10.13
C ALA A 352 -0.33 11.62 11.42
N SER A 353 0.06 10.39 11.76
CA SER A 353 0.80 10.06 13.01
C SER A 353 0.00 10.30 14.28
N GLN A 354 -1.34 10.33 14.19
CA GLN A 354 -2.20 10.53 15.33
C GLN A 354 -2.91 9.26 15.76
N VAL A 355 -3.09 9.10 17.07
CA VAL A 355 -4.00 8.13 17.66
C VAL A 355 -5.12 8.86 18.40
N HIS A 356 -6.34 8.42 18.17
CA HIS A 356 -7.55 9.01 18.74
C HIS A 356 -8.18 8.00 19.69
N ILE A 357 -8.54 8.44 20.89
CA ILE A 357 -9.16 7.62 21.93
C ILE A 357 -10.48 8.24 22.33
N VAL A 358 -11.53 7.43 22.40
CA VAL A 358 -12.87 7.82 22.87
C VAL A 358 -13.28 6.87 24.00
N HIS A 359 -13.81 7.44 25.07
CA HIS A 359 -14.52 6.70 26.11
C HIS A 359 -16.02 6.77 25.86
N GLU A 360 -16.71 5.63 25.84
CA GLU A 360 -18.13 5.54 25.45
C GLU A 360 -19.04 6.51 26.23
N SER A 361 -18.84 6.64 27.55
CA SER A 361 -19.69 7.49 28.38
C SER A 361 -19.39 9.00 28.28
N LEU A 362 -18.17 9.36 27.83
CA LEU A 362 -17.74 10.77 27.84
C LEU A 362 -18.00 11.48 26.52
N GLN A 363 -18.21 10.73 25.43
CA GLN A 363 -18.33 11.24 24.06
C GLN A 363 -17.23 12.27 23.68
N GLN A 364 -16.15 12.29 24.45
CA GLN A 364 -15.01 13.18 24.24
C GLN A 364 -13.87 12.41 23.61
N MET A 365 -13.43 12.87 22.45
CA MET A 365 -12.25 12.35 21.75
C MET A 365 -10.99 13.06 22.27
N VAL A 366 -9.98 12.28 22.61
CA VAL A 366 -8.63 12.75 22.92
C VAL A 366 -7.69 12.26 21.85
N SER A 367 -6.88 13.16 21.28
CA SER A 367 -5.93 12.84 20.20
C SER A 367 -4.50 13.06 20.68
N PHE A 368 -3.61 12.16 20.28
CA PHE A 368 -2.18 12.20 20.58
C PHE A 368 -1.40 12.24 19.25
N ASP A 369 -0.53 13.23 19.12
CA ASP A 369 0.42 13.30 18.02
C ASP A 369 1.69 12.54 18.43
N LEU A 370 1.95 11.41 17.77
CA LEU A 370 3.06 10.52 18.12
C LEU A 370 4.38 10.97 17.51
N ASN A 371 4.35 11.71 16.39
CA ASN A 371 5.53 12.22 15.67
C ASN A 371 6.54 11.13 15.27
N THR A 372 6.08 9.90 15.00
CA THR A 372 6.89 8.74 14.64
C THR A 372 6.40 8.05 13.36
N GLY A 373 5.74 8.81 12.49
CA GLY A 373 5.15 8.33 11.24
C GLY A 373 3.72 7.80 11.41
N PRO A 374 3.05 7.45 10.30
CA PRO A 374 1.70 6.91 10.30
C PRO A 374 1.48 5.80 11.30
N VAL A 375 0.30 5.76 11.92
CA VAL A 375 -0.09 4.65 12.80
C VAL A 375 -0.59 3.49 11.95
N ASN A 376 -0.04 2.31 12.17
CA ASN A 376 -0.40 1.13 11.39
C ASN A 376 -1.16 0.07 12.20
N SER A 377 -0.85 -0.05 13.47
CA SER A 377 -1.45 -1.05 14.36
C SER A 377 -1.82 -0.44 15.69
N VAL A 378 -3.01 -0.76 16.18
CA VAL A 378 -3.51 -0.39 17.50
C VAL A 378 -3.99 -1.66 18.19
N TYR A 379 -3.63 -1.84 19.46
CA TYR A 379 -4.02 -2.97 20.28
C TYR A 379 -4.42 -2.50 21.68
N PHE A 380 -5.50 -3.06 22.23
CA PHE A 380 -5.92 -2.81 23.60
C PHE A 380 -5.61 -4.02 24.48
N HIS A 381 -4.88 -3.81 25.58
CA HIS A 381 -4.60 -4.84 26.56
C HIS A 381 -5.57 -4.70 27.75
N GLU A 382 -6.39 -5.75 27.93
CA GLU A 382 -7.53 -5.72 28.87
C GLU A 382 -7.11 -5.57 30.34
N GLU A 383 -6.09 -6.33 30.77
CA GLU A 383 -5.65 -6.34 32.17
C GLU A 383 -5.05 -5.00 32.61
N ASP A 384 -4.19 -4.42 31.77
CA ASP A 384 -3.51 -3.15 32.09
C ASP A 384 -4.36 -1.94 31.73
N ARG A 385 -5.45 -2.12 30.98
CA ARG A 385 -6.29 -1.02 30.46
C ARG A 385 -5.45 0.01 29.69
N GLN A 386 -4.63 -0.46 28.75
CA GLN A 386 -3.68 0.35 27.98
C GLN A 386 -3.80 0.08 26.49
N PHE A 387 -3.58 1.12 25.69
CA PHE A 387 -3.40 0.99 24.25
C PHE A 387 -1.92 0.91 23.91
N TYR A 388 -1.59 -0.04 23.01
CA TYR A 388 -0.28 -0.22 22.41
C TYR A 388 -0.38 0.11 20.94
N ILE A 389 0.53 0.94 20.43
CA ILE A 389 0.44 1.52 19.09
C ILE A 389 1.75 1.27 18.34
N GLY A 390 1.67 0.68 17.15
CA GLY A 390 2.79 0.50 16.24
C GLY A 390 2.77 1.53 15.11
N THR A 391 3.93 2.15 14.81
CA THR A 391 4.05 3.20 13.81
C THR A 391 5.00 2.84 12.68
N TYR A 392 4.91 3.57 11.56
CA TYR A 392 5.80 3.42 10.41
C TYR A 392 7.27 3.73 10.72
N GLY A 393 7.55 4.57 11.72
CA GLY A 393 8.93 4.83 12.18
C GLY A 393 9.54 3.72 13.04
N GLY A 394 8.87 2.58 13.17
CA GLY A 394 9.37 1.42 13.91
C GLY A 394 9.14 1.50 15.43
N TYR A 395 8.34 2.44 15.90
CA TYR A 395 8.09 2.64 17.32
C TYR A 395 6.86 1.89 17.82
N VAL A 396 6.94 1.50 19.09
CA VAL A 396 5.82 1.07 19.92
C VAL A 396 5.57 2.15 20.98
N HIS A 397 4.35 2.67 21.02
CA HIS A 397 3.88 3.64 22.04
C HIS A 397 2.89 2.96 22.97
N VAL A 398 2.86 3.40 24.23
CA VAL A 398 1.91 2.93 25.24
C VAL A 398 1.13 4.09 25.82
N ILE A 399 -0.20 4.02 25.72
CA ILE A 399 -1.11 5.05 26.24
C ILE A 399 -2.00 4.45 27.32
N SER A 400 -1.96 5.04 28.51
CA SER A 400 -2.82 4.68 29.63
C SER A 400 -4.23 5.25 29.46
N THR A 401 -5.26 4.42 29.65
CA THR A 401 -6.65 4.91 29.69
C THR A 401 -7.00 5.58 31.00
N GLU A 402 -6.33 5.25 32.10
CA GLU A 402 -6.57 5.86 33.40
C GLU A 402 -6.20 7.35 33.44
N HIS A 403 -5.08 7.69 32.76
CA HIS A 403 -4.57 9.06 32.77
C HIS A 403 -4.72 9.78 31.44
N LEU A 404 -5.17 9.09 30.39
CA LEU A 404 -5.24 9.56 28.99
C LEU A 404 -3.93 10.27 28.59
N LYS A 405 -2.80 9.56 28.74
CA LYS A 405 -1.46 10.07 28.37
C LYS A 405 -0.56 8.94 27.88
N GLU A 406 0.42 9.29 27.07
CA GLU A 406 1.54 8.42 26.74
C GLU A 406 2.38 8.16 28.00
N ILE A 407 2.58 6.89 28.32
CA ILE A 407 3.35 6.46 29.49
C ILE A 407 4.68 5.81 29.13
N GLY A 408 4.90 5.50 27.87
CA GLY A 408 6.15 4.93 27.39
C GLY A 408 6.18 4.78 25.88
N ARG A 409 7.40 4.74 25.34
CA ARG A 409 7.65 4.39 23.93
C ARG A 409 9.01 3.74 23.77
N SER A 410 9.16 2.90 22.74
CA SER A 410 10.44 2.24 22.38
C SER A 410 10.52 2.05 20.86
N LYS A 411 11.72 2.18 20.32
CA LYS A 411 11.99 1.82 18.93
C LYS A 411 12.25 0.32 18.84
N ALA A 412 11.35 -0.44 18.24
CA ALA A 412 11.42 -1.89 18.10
C ALA A 412 12.10 -2.31 16.78
N HIS A 413 11.88 -1.54 15.70
CA HIS A 413 12.39 -1.82 14.35
C HIS A 413 12.95 -0.55 13.69
N ASP A 414 13.77 -0.73 12.66
CA ASP A 414 14.25 0.38 11.84
C ASP A 414 13.30 0.75 10.69
N CYS A 415 12.23 -0.01 10.52
CA CYS A 415 11.18 0.17 9.52
C CYS A 415 9.78 0.07 10.15
N ALA A 416 8.73 0.11 9.33
CA ALA A 416 7.35 0.11 9.79
C ALA A 416 6.97 -1.14 10.59
N VAL A 417 6.38 -0.93 11.78
CA VAL A 417 5.66 -1.96 12.54
C VAL A 417 4.33 -2.23 11.83
N LYS A 418 4.14 -3.42 11.30
CA LYS A 418 2.92 -3.82 10.58
C LYS A 418 1.84 -4.32 11.50
N ALA A 419 2.22 -5.11 12.49
CA ALA A 419 1.31 -5.67 13.48
C ALA A 419 1.95 -5.70 14.87
N LEU A 420 1.09 -5.63 15.88
CA LEU A 420 1.47 -5.65 17.28
C LEU A 420 0.43 -6.42 18.08
N LYS A 421 0.89 -7.24 19.02
CA LYS A 421 0.08 -7.94 20.02
C LYS A 421 0.77 -7.91 21.38
N VAL A 422 -0.03 -7.93 22.43
CA VAL A 422 0.44 -7.95 23.82
C VAL A 422 -0.22 -9.10 24.56
N GLU A 423 0.59 -9.90 25.24
CA GLU A 423 0.10 -11.01 26.04
C GLU A 423 1.05 -11.25 27.21
N GLY A 424 0.52 -11.39 28.42
CA GLY A 424 1.31 -11.55 29.64
C GLY A 424 2.32 -10.42 29.84
N ASP A 425 3.60 -10.75 29.96
CA ASP A 425 4.71 -9.77 30.09
C ASP A 425 5.41 -9.44 28.76
N HIS A 426 4.77 -9.76 27.61
CA HIS A 426 5.39 -9.66 26.30
C HIS A 426 4.61 -8.73 25.35
N ILE A 427 5.37 -7.92 24.58
CA ILE A 427 4.88 -7.24 23.39
C ILE A 427 5.56 -7.91 22.20
N ILE A 428 4.78 -8.37 21.23
CA ILE A 428 5.30 -8.93 19.97
C ILE A 428 4.94 -7.97 18.85
N THR A 429 5.94 -7.67 18.03
CA THR A 429 5.79 -6.81 16.85
C THR A 429 6.30 -7.53 15.61
N ALA A 430 5.60 -7.34 14.49
CA ALA A 430 6.00 -7.81 13.17
C ALA A 430 6.23 -6.61 12.25
N ALA A 431 7.28 -6.67 11.41
CA ALA A 431 7.71 -5.52 10.62
C ALA A 431 7.97 -5.84 9.14
N VAL A 432 8.11 -4.77 8.36
CA VAL A 432 8.39 -4.82 6.91
C VAL A 432 9.66 -5.61 6.59
N GLU A 433 10.67 -5.52 7.44
CA GLU A 433 11.95 -6.24 7.25
C GLU A 433 11.87 -7.76 7.46
N GLY A 434 10.66 -8.31 7.66
CA GLY A 434 10.47 -9.76 7.87
C GLY A 434 10.85 -10.25 9.28
N THR A 435 11.07 -9.34 10.23
CA THR A 435 11.48 -9.70 11.60
C THR A 435 10.37 -9.56 12.61
N ILE A 436 10.46 -10.36 13.66
CA ILE A 436 9.62 -10.32 14.86
C ILE A 436 10.48 -9.81 16.01
N CYS A 437 10.03 -8.78 16.72
CA CYS A 437 10.66 -8.36 17.96
C CYS A 437 9.78 -8.72 19.17
N LEU A 438 10.40 -9.29 20.18
CA LEU A 438 9.83 -9.54 21.49
C LEU A 438 10.36 -8.50 22.47
N LEU A 439 9.47 -7.66 23.02
CA LEU A 439 9.83 -6.67 24.02
C LEU A 439 9.24 -7.04 25.39
N ASP A 440 9.91 -6.61 26.42
CA ASP A 440 9.38 -6.64 27.79
C ASP A 440 8.28 -5.58 27.93
N LYS A 441 7.10 -5.98 28.38
CA LYS A 441 5.94 -5.08 28.49
C LYS A 441 6.15 -3.90 29.44
N LYS A 442 6.89 -4.10 30.53
CA LYS A 442 7.09 -3.08 31.57
C LYS A 442 8.21 -2.10 31.23
N SER A 443 9.33 -2.62 30.79
CA SER A 443 10.51 -1.80 30.47
C SER A 443 10.55 -1.33 29.03
N LEU A 444 9.74 -1.91 28.16
CA LEU A 444 9.74 -1.71 26.70
C LEU A 444 11.11 -2.06 26.06
N SER A 445 11.96 -2.80 26.75
CA SER A 445 13.26 -3.19 26.23
C SER A 445 13.14 -4.42 25.33
N LEU A 446 13.97 -4.47 24.29
CA LEU A 446 14.04 -5.61 23.38
C LEU A 446 14.63 -6.84 24.13
N LYS A 447 13.85 -7.93 24.17
CA LYS A 447 14.27 -9.23 24.74
C LYS A 447 14.87 -10.15 23.69
N ALA A 448 14.25 -10.19 22.51
CA ALA A 448 14.68 -11.05 21.41
C ALA A 448 14.22 -10.49 20.06
N LYS A 449 14.97 -10.85 19.00
CA LYS A 449 14.61 -10.58 17.60
C LYS A 449 14.74 -11.88 16.80
N TYR A 450 13.70 -12.24 16.07
CA TYR A 450 13.65 -13.46 15.27
C TYR A 450 13.44 -13.09 13.80
N ILE A 451 14.01 -13.91 12.90
CA ILE A 451 13.69 -13.82 11.47
C ILE A 451 12.38 -14.59 11.26
N GLY A 452 11.31 -13.88 10.98
CA GLY A 452 9.97 -14.45 10.78
C GLY A 452 9.74 -14.94 9.37
N ALA A 453 10.19 -14.18 8.37
CA ALA A 453 10.04 -14.49 6.96
C ALA A 453 11.16 -13.85 6.12
N THR A 454 11.24 -14.24 4.85
CA THR A 454 12.13 -13.59 3.87
C THR A 454 11.53 -12.31 3.27
N GLU A 455 10.22 -12.14 3.44
CA GLU A 455 9.42 -11.04 2.96
C GLU A 455 8.73 -10.31 4.12
N LEU A 456 8.07 -9.21 3.80
CA LEU A 456 7.29 -8.40 4.72
C LEU A 456 6.29 -9.24 5.53
N LEU A 457 6.30 -9.06 6.85
CA LEU A 457 5.29 -9.60 7.75
C LEU A 457 4.08 -8.66 7.81
N ASN A 458 2.90 -9.19 7.55
CA ASN A 458 1.66 -8.41 7.53
C ASN A 458 0.89 -8.45 8.86
N ASP A 459 0.88 -9.59 9.54
CA ASP A 459 0.14 -9.74 10.81
C ASP A 459 0.78 -10.78 11.71
N VAL A 460 0.46 -10.70 13.00
CA VAL A 460 0.92 -11.61 14.05
C VAL A 460 -0.21 -11.89 15.03
N PHE A 461 -0.28 -13.12 15.54
CA PHE A 461 -1.20 -13.51 16.59
C PHE A 461 -0.45 -14.32 17.67
N ILE A 462 -0.77 -14.06 18.96
CA ILE A 462 -0.23 -14.84 20.09
C ILE A 462 -1.31 -15.83 20.52
N ASP A 463 -1.00 -17.11 20.45
CA ASP A 463 -1.81 -18.20 21.00
C ASP A 463 -1.16 -18.69 22.30
N SER A 464 -1.41 -17.95 23.38
CA SER A 464 -0.86 -18.24 24.72
C SER A 464 -1.36 -19.56 25.31
N LYS A 465 -2.50 -20.05 24.85
CA LYS A 465 -3.03 -21.37 25.28
C LYS A 465 -2.13 -22.52 24.79
N ARG A 466 -1.34 -22.30 23.74
CA ARG A 466 -0.48 -23.28 23.09
C ARG A 466 0.98 -22.85 23.00
N ASP A 467 1.35 -21.77 23.72
CA ASP A 467 2.71 -21.20 23.77
C ASP A 467 3.31 -20.97 22.38
N ARG A 468 2.50 -20.45 21.44
CA ARG A 468 2.93 -20.25 20.06
C ARG A 468 2.53 -18.88 19.50
N ILE A 469 3.25 -18.47 18.45
CA ILE A 469 3.00 -17.28 17.67
C ILE A 469 2.65 -17.72 16.25
N ALA A 470 1.52 -17.25 15.72
CA ALA A 470 1.19 -17.37 14.31
C ALA A 470 1.57 -16.07 13.59
N ILE A 471 2.27 -16.18 12.48
CA ILE A 471 2.59 -15.04 11.61
C ILE A 471 2.19 -15.31 10.18
N VAL A 472 1.92 -14.23 9.46
CA VAL A 472 1.64 -14.26 8.02
C VAL A 472 2.49 -13.24 7.28
N SER A 473 2.87 -13.61 6.08
CA SER A 473 3.84 -12.87 5.29
C SER A 473 3.38 -12.74 3.83
N ARG A 474 4.02 -11.79 3.15
CA ARG A 474 3.91 -11.64 1.69
C ARG A 474 4.44 -12.87 0.94
N ASP A 475 5.32 -13.66 1.54
CA ASP A 475 5.85 -14.91 0.98
C ASP A 475 4.84 -16.07 0.91
N LYS A 476 3.55 -15.78 1.18
CA LYS A 476 2.40 -16.69 1.05
C LYS A 476 2.38 -17.83 2.08
N ASN A 477 3.18 -17.71 3.14
CA ASN A 477 3.25 -18.70 4.20
C ASN A 477 2.58 -18.21 5.49
N VAL A 478 1.90 -19.13 6.16
CA VAL A 478 1.55 -19.04 7.58
C VAL A 478 2.60 -19.84 8.35
N ARG A 479 3.23 -19.24 9.36
CA ARG A 479 4.22 -19.92 10.19
C ARG A 479 3.82 -19.88 11.65
N LEU A 480 4.09 -20.98 12.34
CA LEU A 480 3.96 -21.09 13.79
C LEU A 480 5.34 -21.11 14.42
N PHE A 481 5.54 -20.27 15.40
CA PHE A 481 6.75 -20.20 16.20
C PHE A 481 6.45 -20.55 17.65
N ASP A 482 7.38 -21.21 18.30
CA ASP A 482 7.39 -21.36 19.75
C ASP A 482 7.60 -19.98 20.40
N LEU A 483 6.72 -19.61 21.32
CA LEU A 483 6.69 -18.28 21.95
C LEU A 483 7.98 -17.98 22.74
N HIS A 484 8.60 -18.99 23.33
CA HIS A 484 9.73 -18.81 24.23
C HIS A 484 11.09 -18.93 23.53
N THR A 485 11.18 -19.81 22.53
CA THR A 485 12.45 -20.12 21.86
C THR A 485 12.59 -19.45 20.50
N GLY A 486 11.49 -18.97 19.89
CA GLY A 486 11.47 -18.42 18.54
C GLY A 486 11.77 -19.45 17.44
N ARG A 487 11.66 -20.76 17.74
CA ARG A 487 11.82 -21.82 16.73
C ARG A 487 10.52 -21.99 15.93
N ILE A 488 10.66 -22.26 14.65
CA ILE A 488 9.53 -22.63 13.80
C ILE A 488 9.04 -24.01 14.26
N LEU A 489 7.76 -24.08 14.62
CA LEU A 489 7.06 -25.31 14.99
C LEU A 489 6.44 -25.99 13.77
N ASP A 490 5.81 -25.17 12.90
CA ASP A 490 5.12 -25.65 11.72
C ASP A 490 4.93 -24.50 10.71
N GLN A 491 4.61 -24.84 9.45
CA GLN A 491 4.30 -23.88 8.42
C GLN A 491 3.31 -24.43 7.40
N HIS A 492 2.55 -23.52 6.79
CA HIS A 492 1.51 -23.83 5.83
C HIS A 492 1.61 -22.86 4.64
N ASN A 493 1.44 -23.34 3.39
CA ASN A 493 1.67 -22.60 2.16
C ASN A 493 0.55 -22.75 1.10
N GLU A 494 -0.69 -22.98 1.51
CA GLU A 494 -1.82 -23.15 0.59
C GLU A 494 -2.29 -21.86 -0.09
N HIS A 495 -1.94 -20.70 0.47
CA HIS A 495 -2.24 -19.43 -0.17
C HIS A 495 -1.44 -19.24 -1.46
N GLN A 496 -2.14 -18.86 -2.52
CA GLN A 496 -1.51 -18.52 -3.80
C GLN A 496 -1.06 -17.05 -3.86
N TYR A 497 -1.56 -16.23 -2.93
CA TYR A 497 -1.37 -14.79 -2.88
C TYR A 497 -0.83 -14.35 -1.52
N SER A 498 -0.26 -13.14 -1.48
CA SER A 498 0.23 -12.51 -0.26
C SER A 498 -0.81 -12.54 0.85
N ILE A 499 -0.46 -13.04 2.04
CA ILE A 499 -1.39 -13.16 3.16
C ILE A 499 -1.39 -11.85 3.96
N LYS A 500 -2.57 -11.32 4.23
CA LYS A 500 -2.74 -10.03 4.89
C LYS A 500 -2.91 -10.13 6.39
N SER A 501 -3.72 -11.09 6.88
CA SER A 501 -4.09 -11.14 8.29
C SER A 501 -4.28 -12.58 8.78
N VAL A 502 -4.09 -12.79 10.08
CA VAL A 502 -4.23 -14.07 10.77
C VAL A 502 -4.89 -13.91 12.13
N SER A 503 -5.66 -14.90 12.51
CA SER A 503 -6.19 -15.04 13.86
C SER A 503 -6.25 -16.53 14.27
N VAL A 504 -6.33 -16.81 15.56
CA VAL A 504 -6.41 -18.18 16.08
C VAL A 504 -7.62 -18.28 17.02
N THR A 505 -8.49 -19.26 16.79
CA THR A 505 -9.65 -19.52 17.65
C THR A 505 -9.23 -20.11 18.99
N ASP A 506 -10.10 -20.07 19.97
CA ASP A 506 -9.88 -20.66 21.29
C ASP A 506 -9.64 -22.18 21.24
N SER A 507 -10.24 -22.86 20.25
CA SER A 507 -10.03 -24.27 19.93
C SER A 507 -8.75 -24.58 19.12
N GLY A 508 -8.01 -23.53 18.67
CA GLY A 508 -6.71 -23.66 18.02
C GLY A 508 -6.73 -23.69 16.50
N TYR A 509 -7.87 -23.38 15.86
CA TYR A 509 -7.91 -23.19 14.41
C TYR A 509 -7.27 -21.87 14.04
N ILE A 510 -6.38 -21.90 13.07
CA ILE A 510 -5.70 -20.76 12.50
C ILE A 510 -6.46 -20.35 11.25
N VAL A 511 -6.95 -19.12 11.23
CA VAL A 511 -7.65 -18.54 10.08
C VAL A 511 -6.79 -17.45 9.49
N SER A 512 -6.40 -17.61 8.23
CA SER A 512 -5.59 -16.65 7.49
C SER A 512 -6.33 -16.15 6.25
N GLY A 513 -6.07 -14.90 5.84
CA GLY A 513 -6.73 -14.29 4.69
C GLY A 513 -5.77 -13.50 3.83
N ASP A 514 -5.93 -13.59 2.49
CA ASP A 514 -5.04 -13.01 1.52
C ASP A 514 -5.60 -11.77 0.81
N TYR A 515 -4.74 -11.12 0.02
CA TYR A 515 -5.09 -9.92 -0.76
C TYR A 515 -6.06 -10.17 -1.92
N TRP A 516 -6.43 -11.43 -2.20
CA TRP A 516 -7.39 -11.78 -3.25
C TRP A 516 -8.77 -12.19 -2.72
N GLY A 517 -8.93 -12.16 -1.37
CA GLY A 517 -10.20 -12.46 -0.72
C GLY A 517 -10.41 -13.94 -0.41
N TYR A 518 -9.31 -14.72 -0.46
CA TYR A 518 -9.35 -16.11 -0.01
C TYR A 518 -8.99 -16.20 1.47
N VAL A 519 -9.59 -17.16 2.14
CA VAL A 519 -9.24 -17.56 3.50
C VAL A 519 -8.90 -19.04 3.53
N VAL A 520 -8.00 -19.40 4.44
CA VAL A 520 -7.66 -20.79 4.77
C VAL A 520 -7.90 -21.00 6.25
N VAL A 521 -8.57 -22.08 6.60
CA VAL A 521 -8.74 -22.54 7.98
C VAL A 521 -7.86 -23.78 8.18
N TRP A 522 -6.91 -23.66 9.11
CA TRP A 522 -5.90 -24.68 9.36
C TRP A 522 -5.80 -25.03 10.85
N ASN A 523 -5.75 -26.31 11.18
CA ASN A 523 -5.44 -26.78 12.52
C ASN A 523 -4.45 -27.96 12.42
N PRO A 524 -3.15 -27.72 12.74
CA PRO A 524 -2.12 -28.76 12.62
C PRO A 524 -2.30 -29.92 13.63
N GLU A 525 -2.92 -29.67 14.79
CA GLU A 525 -3.12 -30.68 15.83
C GLU A 525 -4.22 -31.68 15.46
N LEU A 526 -5.18 -31.25 14.65
CA LEU A 526 -6.32 -32.05 14.20
C LEU A 526 -6.19 -32.52 12.74
N ASP A 527 -5.09 -32.17 12.08
CA ASP A 527 -4.87 -32.42 10.63
C ASP A 527 -6.01 -31.87 9.75
N VAL A 528 -6.49 -30.68 10.10
CA VAL A 528 -7.55 -29.99 9.34
C VAL A 528 -6.94 -28.91 8.48
N ASN A 529 -7.30 -28.94 7.20
CA ASN A 529 -6.96 -27.90 6.23
C ASN A 529 -8.07 -27.79 5.19
N THR A 530 -8.68 -26.61 5.08
CA THR A 530 -9.78 -26.39 4.12
C THR A 530 -9.29 -26.12 2.70
N GLY A 531 -7.98 -25.82 2.53
CA GLY A 531 -7.52 -25.15 1.32
C GLY A 531 -8.08 -23.72 1.20
N PRO A 532 -7.75 -23.00 0.12
CA PRO A 532 -8.19 -21.61 -0.08
C PRO A 532 -9.68 -21.53 -0.48
N ILE A 533 -10.46 -20.80 0.31
CA ILE A 533 -11.88 -20.53 0.09
C ILE A 533 -12.07 -19.06 -0.22
N ARG A 534 -12.62 -18.72 -1.37
CA ARG A 534 -12.90 -17.33 -1.73
C ARG A 534 -14.16 -16.84 -1.03
N ILE A 535 -14.04 -15.88 -0.12
CA ILE A 535 -15.15 -15.30 0.65
C ILE A 535 -15.48 -13.87 0.23
N ALA A 536 -14.55 -13.16 -0.37
CA ALA A 536 -14.68 -11.74 -0.73
C ALA A 536 -14.29 -11.48 -2.19
N LYS A 537 -14.77 -10.37 -2.73
CA LYS A 537 -14.44 -9.93 -4.10
C LYS A 537 -13.10 -9.19 -4.18
N ASN A 538 -12.58 -8.72 -3.05
CA ASN A 538 -11.30 -8.03 -2.91
C ASN A 538 -10.54 -8.63 -1.72
N GLY A 539 -9.29 -8.19 -1.51
CA GLY A 539 -8.43 -8.68 -0.44
C GLY A 539 -9.05 -8.60 0.95
N ILE A 540 -8.73 -9.58 1.78
CA ILE A 540 -9.02 -9.53 3.20
C ILE A 540 -8.14 -8.44 3.83
N SER A 541 -8.73 -7.53 4.59
CA SER A 541 -8.01 -6.44 5.23
C SER A 541 -7.62 -6.75 6.68
N ALA A 542 -8.49 -7.46 7.41
CA ALA A 542 -8.21 -7.91 8.77
C ALA A 542 -9.02 -9.16 9.13
N ILE A 543 -8.47 -9.99 10.01
CA ILE A 543 -9.16 -11.12 10.64
C ILE A 543 -9.06 -10.98 12.15
N ARG A 544 -10.21 -11.07 12.84
CA ARG A 544 -10.30 -10.94 14.30
C ARG A 544 -11.20 -12.05 14.87
N GLN A 545 -10.86 -12.56 16.04
CA GLN A 545 -11.60 -13.62 16.70
C GLN A 545 -12.34 -13.08 17.95
N LEU A 546 -13.45 -13.75 18.26
CA LEU A 546 -14.20 -13.62 19.50
C LEU A 546 -14.55 -15.05 19.96
N GLY A 547 -13.73 -15.63 20.84
CA GLY A 547 -13.83 -17.05 21.18
C GLY A 547 -13.50 -17.95 19.98
N ASN A 548 -14.46 -18.74 19.54
CA ASN A 548 -14.35 -19.59 18.34
C ASN A 548 -14.95 -18.95 17.08
N ASP A 549 -15.61 -17.82 17.22
CA ASP A 549 -16.12 -17.07 16.08
C ASP A 549 -15.02 -16.20 15.48
N VAL A 550 -14.89 -16.21 14.15
CA VAL A 550 -13.89 -15.43 13.41
C VAL A 550 -14.60 -14.50 12.44
N TYR A 551 -14.15 -13.25 12.42
CA TYR A 551 -14.66 -12.22 11.53
C TYR A 551 -13.55 -11.71 10.63
N ALA A 552 -13.80 -11.63 9.33
CA ALA A 552 -12.90 -11.07 8.34
C ALA A 552 -13.53 -9.85 7.70
N SER A 553 -12.79 -8.74 7.64
CA SER A 553 -13.14 -7.60 6.81
C SER A 553 -12.42 -7.68 5.46
N SER A 554 -13.00 -7.06 4.46
CA SER A 554 -12.43 -6.99 3.11
C SER A 554 -12.42 -5.54 2.60
N TYR A 555 -11.45 -5.26 1.73
CA TYR A 555 -11.39 -4.00 0.99
C TYR A 555 -12.62 -3.79 0.08
N ASP A 556 -13.42 -4.83 -0.19
CA ASP A 556 -14.69 -4.71 -0.94
C ASP A 556 -15.85 -4.09 -0.12
N GLY A 557 -15.59 -3.78 1.16
CA GLY A 557 -16.56 -3.19 2.08
C GLY A 557 -17.44 -4.19 2.82
N GLY A 558 -17.21 -5.50 2.64
CA GLY A 558 -17.90 -6.57 3.35
C GLY A 558 -17.20 -7.03 4.62
N ILE A 559 -17.98 -7.54 5.58
CA ILE A 559 -17.50 -8.23 6.77
C ILE A 559 -18.15 -9.60 6.81
N TYR A 560 -17.33 -10.61 6.99
CA TYR A 560 -17.71 -12.02 6.88
C TYR A 560 -17.45 -12.75 8.20
N HIS A 561 -18.41 -13.55 8.64
CA HIS A 561 -18.25 -14.51 9.74
C HIS A 561 -17.79 -15.85 9.16
N ILE A 562 -16.72 -16.41 9.68
CA ILE A 562 -16.07 -17.63 9.23
C ILE A 562 -16.11 -18.66 10.36
N ARG A 563 -16.53 -19.87 10.07
CA ARG A 563 -16.52 -21.00 11.00
C ARG A 563 -15.30 -21.89 10.82
N GLU A 564 -15.03 -22.72 11.78
CA GLU A 564 -13.90 -23.65 11.81
C GLU A 564 -13.89 -24.67 10.66
N ASP A 565 -15.06 -24.94 10.05
CA ASP A 565 -15.19 -25.79 8.86
C ASP A 565 -15.01 -25.02 7.54
N GLY A 566 -14.69 -23.72 7.61
CA GLY A 566 -14.53 -22.85 6.45
C GLY A 566 -15.86 -22.31 5.89
N THR A 567 -17.01 -22.70 6.41
CA THR A 567 -18.29 -22.08 6.02
C THR A 567 -18.33 -20.62 6.47
N HIS A 568 -18.89 -19.76 5.63
CA HIS A 568 -18.89 -18.32 5.88
C HIS A 568 -20.22 -17.67 5.52
N THR A 569 -20.48 -16.51 6.13
CA THR A 569 -21.65 -15.67 5.83
C THR A 569 -21.25 -14.20 5.90
N GLU A 570 -21.74 -13.39 4.95
CA GLU A 570 -21.61 -11.94 5.05
C GLU A 570 -22.56 -11.43 6.15
N VAL A 571 -22.01 -10.76 7.16
CA VAL A 571 -22.78 -10.26 8.32
C VAL A 571 -23.02 -8.76 8.26
N LEU A 572 -22.17 -8.01 7.56
CA LEU A 572 -22.30 -6.57 7.40
C LEU A 572 -21.66 -6.15 6.09
N ARG A 573 -22.30 -5.22 5.36
CA ARG A 573 -21.69 -4.53 4.21
C ARG A 573 -21.80 -3.03 4.40
N LEU A 574 -20.66 -2.37 4.43
CA LEU A 574 -20.59 -0.91 4.58
C LEU A 574 -20.53 -0.20 3.23
N PHE A 575 -19.88 -0.82 2.25
CA PHE A 575 -19.57 -0.21 0.96
C PHE A 575 -19.76 -1.19 -0.20
N GLU A 576 -20.03 -0.66 -1.40
CA GLU A 576 -20.08 -1.43 -2.64
C GLU A 576 -19.07 -0.86 -3.63
N GLN A 577 -17.86 -1.41 -3.66
CA GLN A 577 -16.77 -0.91 -4.51
C GLN A 577 -16.91 -1.29 -6.00
N PHE A 578 -17.54 -2.45 -6.29
CA PHE A 578 -17.57 -2.93 -7.67
C PHE A 578 -18.90 -2.66 -8.37
N PRO A 579 -18.89 -2.15 -9.62
CA PRO A 579 -20.10 -2.04 -10.41
C PRO A 579 -20.74 -3.44 -10.60
N LYS A 580 -22.06 -3.51 -10.60
CA LYS A 580 -22.78 -4.77 -10.87
C LYS A 580 -22.49 -5.34 -12.27
N GLU A 581 -22.03 -4.50 -13.20
CA GLU A 581 -21.77 -4.85 -14.61
C GLU A 581 -20.40 -5.49 -14.87
N VAL A 582 -19.46 -5.42 -13.92
CA VAL A 582 -18.10 -6.03 -14.05
C VAL A 582 -18.09 -7.52 -13.68
N ILE A 583 -19.24 -8.09 -13.27
CA ILE A 583 -19.35 -9.48 -12.75
C ILE A 583 -19.71 -10.49 -13.85
N SER A 584 -19.92 -10.08 -15.09
CA SER A 584 -20.19 -11.01 -16.18
C SER A 584 -19.01 -11.06 -17.15
N HIS A 585 -18.03 -11.94 -16.86
CA HIS A 585 -17.32 -12.77 -17.87
C HIS A 585 -16.18 -13.55 -17.23
#